data_277b8987280bc4f45cb8175e0e1daea3
#
_entry.id   277b8987280bc4f45cb8175e0e1daea3
#
_cell.length_a   1.000
_cell.length_b   1.000
_cell.length_c   1.000
_cell.angle_alpha   90.00
_cell.angle_beta   90.00
_cell.angle_gamma   90.00
#
_symmetry.space_group_name_H-M   'P 1'
#
loop_
_entity.id
_entity.type
_entity.pdbx_description
1 polymer ?
#
loop_
_entity_poly.entity_id
_entity_poly.type
_entity_poly.pdbx_seq_one_letter_code
_entity_poly.pdbx_strand_id
1 'polypeptide(L)'
;MQYEEFVLRQLKRNEKIYSVCMKVFLVFMIVFVLALIGILIGGLGIEMTIFDVILMLMIAVEYPTFKKLKDQANFASAEIEAALVTTGFRIPEDYTDRTKKIRSKIEQEPKKLMISAVSIGILALTCFGGMGMILWACSFSGFEDFNAWYATTVGVFGMIGIILVVLMILYLKDYGAAKKLQQYK
;
A
#
# COMPACT_ATOMS: atom_id res chain seq x y z
N MET A 1 -19.54 13.67 18.39
CA MET A 1 -20.21 12.52 17.80
C MET A 1 -19.64 12.18 16.42
N GLN A 2 -19.81 13.04 15.42
CA GLN A 2 -19.35 12.80 14.05
C GLN A 2 -17.84 12.56 13.89
N TYR A 3 -17.01 13.14 14.75
CA TYR A 3 -15.55 13.05 14.65
C TYR A 3 -15.02 11.66 15.04
N GLU A 4 -15.44 11.10 16.19
CA GLU A 4 -14.99 9.78 16.64
C GLU A 4 -15.50 8.65 15.72
N GLU A 5 -16.74 8.77 15.22
CA GLU A 5 -17.26 7.85 14.20
C GLU A 5 -16.46 7.92 12.89
N PHE A 6 -15.97 9.10 12.54
CA PHE A 6 -15.10 9.27 11.38
C PHE A 6 -13.75 8.59 11.61
N VAL A 7 -13.11 8.82 12.77
CA VAL A 7 -11.83 8.18 13.12
C VAL A 7 -11.99 6.65 13.12
N LEU A 8 -13.07 6.14 13.70
CA LEU A 8 -13.38 4.70 13.73
C LEU A 8 -13.55 4.13 12.31
N ARG A 9 -14.30 4.83 11.45
CA ARG A 9 -14.45 4.42 10.03
C ARG A 9 -13.12 4.40 9.29
N GLN A 10 -12.24 5.38 9.54
CA GLN A 10 -10.91 5.42 8.96
C GLN A 10 -10.04 4.24 9.42
N LEU A 11 -10.05 3.94 10.73
CA LEU A 11 -9.29 2.80 11.29
C LEU A 11 -9.76 1.47 10.72
N LYS A 12 -11.08 1.22 10.70
CA LYS A 12 -11.65 0.00 10.12
C LYS A 12 -11.35 -0.13 8.61
N ARG A 13 -11.35 0.99 7.89
CA ARG A 13 -10.94 1.00 6.48
C ARG A 13 -9.45 0.67 6.32
N ASN A 14 -8.58 1.29 7.12
CA ASN A 14 -7.15 1.04 7.08
C ASN A 14 -6.82 -0.41 7.41
N GLU A 15 -7.48 -1.00 8.40
CA GLU A 15 -7.37 -2.42 8.72
C GLU A 15 -7.70 -3.31 7.52
N LYS A 16 -8.81 -3.03 6.82
CA LYS A 16 -9.19 -3.77 5.60
C LYS A 16 -8.14 -3.62 4.50
N ILE A 17 -7.63 -2.40 4.27
CA ILE A 17 -6.61 -2.14 3.27
C ILE A 17 -5.33 -2.93 3.58
N TYR A 18 -4.82 -2.85 4.82
CA TYR A 18 -3.63 -3.59 5.22
C TYR A 18 -3.84 -5.10 5.10
N SER A 19 -5.04 -5.60 5.42
CA SER A 19 -5.40 -7.01 5.23
C SER A 19 -5.35 -7.42 3.75
N VAL A 20 -5.84 -6.57 2.85
CA VAL A 20 -5.77 -6.81 1.39
C VAL A 20 -4.33 -6.76 0.92
N CYS A 21 -3.54 -5.74 1.31
CA CYS A 21 -2.12 -5.65 0.96
C CYS A 21 -1.34 -6.90 1.38
N MET A 22 -1.58 -7.40 2.60
CA MET A 22 -0.93 -8.64 3.07
C MET A 22 -1.27 -9.85 2.20
N LYS A 23 -2.54 -9.99 1.78
CA LYS A 23 -2.95 -11.07 0.87
C LYS A 23 -2.28 -10.94 -0.50
N VAL A 24 -2.22 -9.72 -1.03
CA VAL A 24 -1.54 -9.43 -2.29
C VAL A 24 -0.05 -9.77 -2.21
N PHE A 25 0.65 -9.36 -1.13
CA PHE A 25 2.04 -9.74 -0.92
C PHE A 25 2.25 -11.25 -0.83
N LEU A 26 1.35 -11.97 -0.18
CA LEU A 26 1.42 -13.43 -0.09
C LEU A 26 1.27 -14.08 -1.47
N VAL A 27 0.33 -13.59 -2.29
CA VAL A 27 0.18 -14.07 -3.68
C VAL A 27 1.44 -13.79 -4.48
N PHE A 28 2.04 -12.59 -4.36
CA PHE A 28 3.30 -12.29 -5.04
C PHE A 28 4.44 -13.19 -4.60
N MET A 29 4.57 -13.45 -3.29
CA MET A 29 5.58 -14.40 -2.79
C MET A 29 5.44 -15.77 -3.45
N ILE A 30 4.21 -16.27 -3.57
CA ILE A 30 3.96 -17.56 -4.26
C ILE A 30 4.36 -17.47 -5.72
N VAL A 31 3.97 -16.42 -6.42
CA VAL A 31 4.31 -16.23 -7.86
C VAL A 31 5.83 -16.17 -8.05
N PHE A 32 6.57 -15.43 -7.22
CA PHE A 32 8.01 -15.33 -7.31
C PHE A 32 8.71 -16.67 -6.97
N VAL A 33 8.21 -17.44 -5.99
CA VAL A 33 8.73 -18.79 -5.71
C VAL A 33 8.54 -19.71 -6.93
N LEU A 34 7.37 -19.65 -7.58
CA LEU A 34 7.13 -20.44 -8.79
C LEU A 34 7.99 -19.96 -9.96
N ALA A 35 8.20 -18.65 -10.11
CA ALA A 35 9.10 -18.07 -11.11
C ALA A 35 10.55 -18.53 -10.88
N LEU A 36 11.03 -18.48 -9.63
CA LEU A 36 12.37 -18.96 -9.27
C LEU A 36 12.57 -20.45 -9.63
N ILE A 37 11.58 -21.28 -9.32
CA ILE A 37 11.60 -22.70 -9.71
C ILE A 37 11.69 -22.84 -11.25
N GLY A 38 10.89 -22.06 -11.99
CA GLY A 38 10.92 -22.03 -13.45
C GLY A 38 12.26 -21.58 -14.02
N ILE A 39 12.89 -20.56 -13.42
CA ILE A 39 14.22 -20.07 -13.79
C ILE A 39 15.28 -21.15 -13.59
N LEU A 40 15.25 -21.84 -12.45
CA LEU A 40 16.21 -22.91 -12.12
C LEU A 40 16.07 -24.13 -13.03
N ILE A 41 14.84 -24.54 -13.34
CA ILE A 41 14.58 -25.70 -14.25
C ILE A 41 14.90 -25.30 -15.69
N GLY A 42 14.59 -24.08 -16.12
CA GLY A 42 14.81 -23.58 -17.48
C GLY A 42 16.27 -23.23 -17.80
N GLY A 43 17.17 -23.25 -16.80
CA GLY A 43 18.57 -22.86 -16.97
C GLY A 43 18.75 -21.39 -17.37
N LEU A 44 17.76 -20.54 -17.06
CA LEU A 44 17.82 -19.10 -17.27
C LEU A 44 18.87 -18.50 -16.34
N GLY A 45 19.75 -17.65 -16.87
CA GLY A 45 20.99 -17.21 -16.26
C GLY A 45 20.90 -16.70 -14.81
N ILE A 46 22.05 -16.65 -14.15
CA ILE A 46 22.19 -16.26 -12.74
C ILE A 46 21.62 -14.86 -12.42
N GLU A 47 21.61 -13.97 -13.40
CA GLU A 47 21.09 -12.60 -13.28
C GLU A 47 19.58 -12.57 -12.97
N MET A 48 18.81 -13.45 -13.64
CA MET A 48 17.37 -13.61 -13.39
C MET A 48 17.09 -14.14 -12.00
N THR A 49 17.90 -15.12 -11.57
CA THR A 49 17.81 -15.69 -10.21
C THR A 49 18.06 -14.61 -9.14
N ILE A 50 19.12 -13.81 -9.30
CA ILE A 50 19.46 -12.73 -8.34
C ILE A 50 18.33 -11.70 -8.28
N PHE A 51 17.80 -11.29 -9.42
CA PHE A 51 16.72 -10.31 -9.48
C PHE A 51 15.45 -10.80 -8.77
N ASP A 52 15.04 -12.04 -9.03
CA ASP A 52 13.86 -12.64 -8.41
C ASP A 52 14.02 -12.75 -6.88
N VAL A 53 15.20 -13.16 -6.41
CA VAL A 53 15.53 -13.22 -4.98
C VAL A 53 15.48 -11.83 -4.33
N ILE A 54 15.98 -10.79 -4.99
CA ILE A 54 15.90 -9.42 -4.47
C ILE A 54 14.46 -8.98 -4.32
N LEU A 55 13.59 -9.24 -5.30
CA LEU A 55 12.16 -8.92 -5.24
C LEU A 55 11.47 -9.67 -4.10
N MET A 56 11.76 -10.95 -3.91
CA MET A 56 11.25 -11.75 -2.80
C MET A 56 11.66 -11.17 -1.44
N LEU A 57 12.92 -10.76 -1.29
CA LEU A 57 13.42 -10.14 -0.06
C LEU A 57 12.72 -8.79 0.23
N MET A 58 12.51 -7.96 -0.78
CA MET A 58 11.77 -6.70 -0.62
C MET A 58 10.35 -6.95 -0.10
N ILE A 59 9.62 -7.90 -0.66
CA ILE A 59 8.28 -8.28 -0.21
C ILE A 59 8.31 -8.86 1.20
N ALA A 60 9.28 -9.70 1.52
CA ALA A 60 9.44 -10.31 2.84
C ALA A 60 9.67 -9.27 3.96
N VAL A 61 10.40 -8.18 3.66
CA VAL A 61 10.63 -7.07 4.59
C VAL A 61 9.36 -6.24 4.81
N GLU A 62 8.57 -6.03 3.77
CA GLU A 62 7.35 -5.21 3.86
C GLU A 62 6.19 -5.92 4.56
N TYR A 63 6.09 -7.24 4.46
CA TYR A 63 4.99 -8.02 5.04
C TYR A 63 4.82 -7.80 6.55
N PRO A 64 5.85 -7.91 7.42
CA PRO A 64 5.73 -7.64 8.85
C PRO A 64 5.35 -6.19 9.16
N THR A 65 5.75 -5.24 8.32
CA THR A 65 5.38 -3.82 8.46
C THR A 65 3.87 -3.65 8.29
N PHE A 66 3.27 -4.22 7.24
CA PHE A 66 1.83 -4.19 7.03
C PHE A 66 1.04 -4.95 8.10
N LYS A 67 1.56 -6.08 8.58
CA LYS A 67 0.99 -6.80 9.71
C LYS A 67 0.92 -5.93 10.96
N LYS A 68 2.03 -5.27 11.32
CA LYS A 68 2.09 -4.35 12.46
C LYS A 68 1.11 -3.18 12.31
N LEU A 69 0.99 -2.59 11.13
CA LEU A 69 0.04 -1.51 10.86
C LEU A 69 -1.41 -1.98 10.99
N LYS A 70 -1.73 -3.17 10.49
CA LYS A 70 -3.05 -3.79 10.66
C LYS A 70 -3.38 -4.00 12.13
N ASP A 71 -2.48 -4.61 12.90
CA ASP A 71 -2.67 -4.90 14.33
C ASP A 71 -2.83 -3.59 15.14
N GLN A 72 -2.11 -2.53 14.76
CA GLN A 72 -2.27 -1.21 15.36
C GLN A 72 -3.64 -0.60 15.06
N ALA A 73 -4.10 -0.68 13.81
CA ALA A 73 -5.40 -0.16 13.41
C ALA A 73 -6.55 -0.91 14.10
N ASN A 74 -6.45 -2.25 14.18
CA ASN A 74 -7.44 -3.10 14.87
C ASN A 74 -7.50 -2.78 16.38
N PHE A 75 -6.35 -2.69 17.04
CA PHE A 75 -6.27 -2.34 18.46
C PHE A 75 -6.94 -0.98 18.75
N ALA A 76 -6.58 0.04 17.98
CA ALA A 76 -7.14 1.39 18.17
C ALA A 76 -8.64 1.45 17.84
N SER A 77 -9.10 0.72 16.82
CA SER A 77 -10.53 0.67 16.46
C SER A 77 -11.36 -0.01 17.55
N ALA A 78 -10.85 -1.10 18.14
CA ALA A 78 -11.54 -1.81 19.23
C ALA A 78 -11.64 -0.95 20.50
N GLU A 79 -10.59 -0.21 20.86
CA GLU A 79 -10.59 0.69 22.03
C GLU A 79 -11.57 1.85 21.85
N ILE A 80 -11.58 2.50 20.67
CA ILE A 80 -12.52 3.57 20.35
C ILE A 80 -13.96 3.06 20.30
N GLU A 81 -14.20 1.90 19.71
CA GLU A 81 -15.53 1.27 19.65
C GLU A 81 -16.06 0.94 21.05
N ALA A 82 -15.23 0.35 21.91
CA ALA A 82 -15.56 0.08 23.30
C ALA A 82 -15.88 1.39 24.07
N ALA A 83 -15.11 2.43 23.87
CA ALA A 83 -15.37 3.74 24.49
C ALA A 83 -16.68 4.36 24.02
N LEU A 84 -17.00 4.29 22.74
CA LEU A 84 -18.27 4.80 22.19
C LEU A 84 -19.48 4.05 22.76
N VAL A 85 -19.37 2.74 23.00
CA VAL A 85 -20.44 1.92 23.58
C VAL A 85 -20.64 2.21 25.07
N THR A 86 -19.54 2.31 25.84
CA THR A 86 -19.60 2.43 27.32
C THR A 86 -19.94 3.83 27.81
N THR A 87 -19.49 4.86 27.11
CA THR A 87 -19.58 6.28 27.57
C THR A 87 -20.72 7.07 26.93
N GLY A 88 -21.52 6.45 26.05
CA GLY A 88 -22.65 7.10 25.39
C GLY A 88 -22.25 8.38 24.64
N PHE A 89 -21.13 8.32 23.88
CA PHE A 89 -20.57 9.41 23.07
C PHE A 89 -19.67 10.44 23.79
N ARG A 90 -19.32 10.22 25.05
CA ARG A 90 -18.24 11.00 25.67
C ARG A 90 -16.91 10.39 25.30
N ILE A 91 -15.98 11.23 24.82
CA ILE A 91 -14.61 10.83 24.52
C ILE A 91 -13.91 10.57 25.86
N PRO A 92 -13.47 9.35 26.17
CA PRO A 92 -12.65 9.15 27.36
C PRO A 92 -11.34 9.91 27.18
N GLU A 93 -10.94 10.69 28.15
CA GLU A 93 -9.63 11.34 28.20
C GLU A 93 -8.49 10.33 28.33
N ASP A 94 -8.82 9.07 28.66
CA ASP A 94 -7.90 7.98 28.99
C ASP A 94 -7.71 6.93 27.90
N TYR A 95 -7.65 7.32 26.63
CA TYR A 95 -7.11 6.40 25.63
C TYR A 95 -5.65 6.05 25.92
N THR A 96 -5.26 4.79 25.66
CA THR A 96 -3.86 4.41 25.78
C THR A 96 -2.99 5.30 24.89
N ASP A 97 -1.75 5.56 25.30
CA ASP A 97 -0.81 6.39 24.53
C ASP A 97 -0.62 5.86 23.10
N ARG A 98 -0.77 4.54 22.94
CA ARG A 98 -0.73 3.89 21.63
C ARG A 98 -1.89 4.34 20.75
N THR A 99 -3.11 4.37 21.25
CA THR A 99 -4.30 4.84 20.53
C THR A 99 -4.24 6.33 20.26
N LYS A 100 -3.79 7.13 21.25
CA LYS A 100 -3.54 8.58 21.06
C LYS A 100 -2.57 8.84 19.89
N LYS A 101 -1.47 8.08 19.82
CA LYS A 101 -0.48 8.19 18.74
C LYS A 101 -1.03 7.76 17.37
N ILE A 102 -1.87 6.72 17.31
CA ILE A 102 -2.51 6.27 16.07
C ILE A 102 -3.54 7.31 15.62
N ARG A 103 -4.35 7.82 16.56
CA ARG A 103 -5.33 8.86 16.31
C ARG A 103 -4.68 10.15 15.78
N SER A 104 -3.59 10.62 16.39
CA SER A 104 -2.86 11.80 15.91
C SER A 104 -2.32 11.68 14.49
N LYS A 105 -2.03 10.46 14.01
CA LYS A 105 -1.66 10.20 12.61
C LYS A 105 -2.84 10.37 11.64
N ILE A 106 -4.06 10.07 12.09
CA ILE A 106 -5.29 10.26 11.29
C ILE A 106 -5.69 11.73 11.26
N GLU A 107 -5.38 12.48 12.33
CA GLU A 107 -5.58 13.91 12.45
C GLU A 107 -4.58 14.76 11.64
N GLN A 108 -3.76 14.13 10.80
CA GLN A 108 -2.75 14.84 10.00
C GLN A 108 -3.38 15.97 9.20
N GLU A 109 -2.67 17.10 9.17
CA GLU A 109 -3.08 18.25 8.38
C GLU A 109 -3.40 17.84 6.94
N PRO A 110 -4.51 18.31 6.34
CA PRO A 110 -4.89 17.95 4.97
C PRO A 110 -3.75 18.18 3.96
N LYS A 111 -2.91 19.20 4.18
CA LYS A 111 -1.73 19.46 3.35
C LYS A 111 -0.76 18.27 3.26
N LYS A 112 -0.50 17.58 4.38
CA LYS A 112 0.40 16.41 4.40
C LYS A 112 -0.17 15.24 3.60
N LEU A 113 -1.49 15.02 3.72
CA LEU A 113 -2.17 13.98 2.93
C LEU A 113 -2.12 14.29 1.43
N MET A 114 -2.29 15.55 1.05
CA MET A 114 -2.17 15.99 -0.34
C MET A 114 -0.75 15.79 -0.87
N ILE A 115 0.28 16.20 -0.12
CA ILE A 115 1.68 16.00 -0.51
C ILE A 115 1.97 14.50 -0.70
N SER A 116 1.52 13.65 0.23
CA SER A 116 1.70 12.21 0.10
C SER A 116 1.00 11.64 -1.14
N ALA A 117 -0.22 12.07 -1.44
CA ALA A 117 -0.94 11.66 -2.64
C ALA A 117 -0.20 12.06 -3.93
N VAL A 118 0.30 13.30 -4.00
CA VAL A 118 1.07 13.80 -5.14
C VAL A 118 2.38 13.02 -5.32
N SER A 119 3.12 12.79 -4.24
CA SER A 119 4.38 12.04 -4.29
C SER A 119 4.17 10.60 -4.78
N ILE A 120 3.11 9.92 -4.30
CA ILE A 120 2.74 8.57 -4.74
C ILE A 120 2.30 8.61 -6.22
N GLY A 121 1.57 9.65 -6.64
CA GLY A 121 1.17 9.83 -8.04
C GLY A 121 2.36 9.97 -8.98
N ILE A 122 3.39 10.74 -8.59
CA ILE A 122 4.64 10.88 -9.35
C ILE A 122 5.35 9.52 -9.47
N LEU A 123 5.46 8.76 -8.37
CA LEU A 123 6.06 7.42 -8.40
C LEU A 123 5.27 6.47 -9.33
N ALA A 124 3.94 6.51 -9.31
CA ALA A 124 3.11 5.72 -10.21
C ALA A 124 3.38 6.07 -11.69
N LEU A 125 3.45 7.37 -12.00
CA LEU A 125 3.80 7.85 -13.35
C LEU A 125 5.20 7.39 -13.79
N THR A 126 6.17 7.39 -12.89
CA THR A 126 7.53 6.89 -13.16
C THR A 126 7.49 5.40 -13.50
N CYS A 127 6.71 4.59 -12.76
CA CYS A 127 6.56 3.16 -13.06
C CYS A 127 5.92 2.92 -14.44
N PHE A 128 4.81 3.59 -14.75
CA PHE A 128 4.17 3.46 -16.06
C PHE A 128 5.02 4.03 -17.19
N GLY A 129 5.76 5.12 -16.94
CA GLY A 129 6.72 5.68 -17.90
C GLY A 129 7.86 4.70 -18.22
N GLY A 130 8.43 4.05 -17.21
CA GLY A 130 9.43 3.01 -17.38
C GLY A 130 8.91 1.82 -18.18
N MET A 131 7.70 1.33 -17.85
CA MET A 131 7.03 0.29 -18.61
C MET A 131 6.84 0.70 -20.08
N GLY A 132 6.34 1.92 -20.32
CA GLY A 132 6.11 2.46 -21.65
C GLY A 132 7.39 2.60 -22.46
N MET A 133 8.51 3.02 -21.86
CA MET A 133 9.81 3.12 -22.52
C MET A 133 10.33 1.74 -22.96
N ILE A 134 10.18 0.70 -22.12
CA ILE A 134 10.59 -0.66 -22.47
C ILE A 134 9.77 -1.17 -23.67
N LEU A 135 8.43 -1.04 -23.62
CA LEU A 135 7.56 -1.45 -24.70
C LEU A 135 7.83 -0.67 -26.01
N TRP A 136 8.09 0.62 -25.89
CA TRP A 136 8.47 1.47 -27.02
C TRP A 136 9.79 1.04 -27.63
N ALA A 137 10.82 0.79 -26.81
CA ALA A 137 12.12 0.30 -27.29
C ALA A 137 11.98 -1.05 -28.01
N CYS A 138 11.22 -1.99 -27.45
CA CYS A 138 10.97 -3.28 -28.10
C CYS A 138 10.18 -3.19 -29.40
N SER A 139 9.37 -2.12 -29.58
CA SER A 139 8.62 -1.94 -30.82
C SER A 139 9.49 -1.69 -32.05
N PHE A 140 10.69 -1.13 -31.88
CA PHE A 140 11.65 -0.91 -32.97
C PHE A 140 12.25 -2.22 -33.51
N SER A 141 12.38 -3.25 -32.67
CA SER A 141 12.84 -4.58 -33.08
C SER A 141 11.68 -5.50 -33.52
N GLY A 142 10.46 -4.96 -33.67
CA GLY A 142 9.28 -5.78 -33.96
C GLY A 142 8.93 -6.77 -32.86
N PHE A 143 9.38 -6.52 -31.63
CA PHE A 143 9.26 -7.41 -30.46
C PHE A 143 10.09 -8.71 -30.57
N GLU A 144 10.99 -8.83 -31.52
CA GLU A 144 11.87 -10.02 -31.65
C GLU A 144 12.78 -10.17 -30.42
N ASP A 145 13.22 -9.04 -29.82
CA ASP A 145 14.04 -9.01 -28.61
C ASP A 145 13.23 -9.10 -27.32
N PHE A 146 11.89 -9.16 -27.40
CA PHE A 146 11.02 -9.21 -26.21
C PHE A 146 11.06 -10.60 -25.59
N ASN A 147 11.95 -10.76 -24.65
CA ASN A 147 12.15 -12.01 -23.92
C ASN A 147 11.49 -12.01 -22.53
N ALA A 148 11.61 -13.10 -21.81
CA ALA A 148 11.04 -13.27 -20.47
C ALA A 148 11.49 -12.17 -19.47
N TRP A 149 12.70 -11.62 -19.63
CA TRP A 149 13.21 -10.53 -18.80
C TRP A 149 12.39 -9.25 -18.99
N TYR A 150 12.19 -8.82 -20.24
CA TYR A 150 11.39 -7.64 -20.52
C TYR A 150 9.94 -7.83 -20.10
N ALA A 151 9.34 -9.01 -20.33
CA ALA A 151 7.99 -9.34 -19.91
C ALA A 151 7.83 -9.25 -18.38
N THR A 152 8.78 -9.81 -17.63
CA THR A 152 8.80 -9.76 -16.17
C THR A 152 8.93 -8.33 -15.67
N THR A 153 9.86 -7.56 -16.24
CA THR A 153 10.10 -6.17 -15.85
C THR A 153 8.87 -5.30 -16.10
N VAL A 154 8.25 -5.41 -17.28
CA VAL A 154 6.99 -4.70 -17.62
C VAL A 154 5.88 -5.10 -16.66
N GLY A 155 5.74 -6.39 -16.35
CA GLY A 155 4.75 -6.89 -15.41
C GLY A 155 4.93 -6.32 -14.00
N VAL A 156 6.17 -6.31 -13.49
CA VAL A 156 6.49 -5.76 -12.17
C VAL A 156 6.21 -4.25 -12.09
N PHE A 157 6.68 -3.47 -13.08
CA PHE A 157 6.40 -2.04 -13.11
C PHE A 157 4.91 -1.74 -13.22
N GLY A 158 4.16 -2.51 -14.04
CA GLY A 158 2.72 -2.39 -14.16
C GLY A 158 2.00 -2.65 -12.85
N MET A 159 2.36 -3.72 -12.15
CA MET A 159 1.76 -4.08 -10.85
C MET A 159 2.06 -3.04 -9.78
N ILE A 160 3.32 -2.61 -9.65
CA ILE A 160 3.70 -1.55 -8.70
C ILE A 160 2.95 -0.26 -9.03
N GLY A 161 2.87 0.13 -10.31
CA GLY A 161 2.13 1.29 -10.77
C GLY A 161 0.65 1.25 -10.36
N ILE A 162 -0.02 0.11 -10.53
CA ILE A 162 -1.42 -0.08 -10.12
C ILE A 162 -1.58 0.07 -8.61
N ILE A 163 -0.70 -0.56 -7.81
CA ILE A 163 -0.74 -0.44 -6.35
C ILE A 163 -0.58 1.02 -5.92
N LEU A 164 0.36 1.75 -6.52
CA LEU A 164 0.59 3.16 -6.23
C LEU A 164 -0.62 4.03 -6.59
N VAL A 165 -1.29 3.77 -7.72
CA VAL A 165 -2.54 4.47 -8.09
C VAL A 165 -3.63 4.22 -7.05
N VAL A 166 -3.82 2.98 -6.60
CA VAL A 166 -4.80 2.66 -5.55
C VAL A 166 -4.47 3.41 -4.27
N LEU A 167 -3.21 3.43 -3.84
CA LEU A 167 -2.77 4.19 -2.67
C LEU A 167 -3.01 5.68 -2.83
N MET A 168 -2.70 6.27 -3.99
CA MET A 168 -2.97 7.68 -4.30
C MET A 168 -4.46 8.02 -4.14
N ILE A 169 -5.35 7.19 -4.68
CA ILE A 169 -6.81 7.38 -4.57
C ILE A 169 -7.25 7.35 -3.10
N LEU A 170 -6.67 6.45 -2.29
CA LEU A 170 -6.98 6.36 -0.86
C LEU A 170 -6.54 7.63 -0.11
N TYR A 171 -5.32 8.13 -0.37
CA TYR A 171 -4.84 9.38 0.22
C TYR A 171 -5.69 10.59 -0.20
N LEU A 172 -6.15 10.66 -1.46
CA LEU A 172 -7.05 11.71 -1.93
C LEU A 172 -8.43 11.66 -1.25
N LYS A 173 -8.97 10.46 -1.01
CA LYS A 173 -10.19 10.29 -0.21
C LYS A 173 -10.00 10.77 1.23
N ASP A 174 -8.86 10.45 1.84
CA ASP A 174 -8.53 10.89 3.19
C ASP A 174 -8.37 12.41 3.28
N TYR A 175 -7.72 13.01 2.28
CA TYR A 175 -7.64 14.46 2.15
C TYR A 175 -9.03 15.11 2.09
N GLY A 176 -9.92 14.60 1.22
CA GLY A 176 -11.28 15.12 1.11
C GLY A 176 -12.06 15.02 2.42
N ALA A 177 -11.90 13.90 3.14
CA ALA A 177 -12.54 13.70 4.44
C ALA A 177 -11.97 14.62 5.53
N ALA A 178 -10.65 14.77 5.60
CA ALA A 178 -9.97 15.65 6.55
C ALA A 178 -10.33 17.13 6.30
N LYS A 179 -10.43 17.54 5.03
CA LYS A 179 -10.87 18.90 4.67
C LYS A 179 -12.30 19.19 5.11
N LYS A 180 -13.22 18.23 4.94
CA LYS A 180 -14.60 18.37 5.44
C LYS A 180 -14.66 18.52 6.95
N LEU A 181 -13.83 17.78 7.70
CA LEU A 181 -13.80 17.88 9.17
C LEU A 181 -13.27 19.22 9.67
N GLN A 182 -12.34 19.86 8.95
CA GLN A 182 -11.87 21.20 9.32
C GLN A 182 -12.97 22.27 9.22
N GLN A 183 -13.99 22.04 8.38
CA GLN A 183 -15.14 22.96 8.27
C GLN A 183 -16.12 22.87 9.46
N TYR A 184 -16.01 21.79 10.27
CA TYR A 184 -16.84 21.56 11.45
C TYR A 184 -16.11 21.87 12.79
N LYS A 185 -14.85 22.32 12.73
CA LYS A 185 -14.12 22.91 13.87
C LYS A 185 -14.32 24.41 13.89
#